data_fd3d2d7a9679f1ee105620e9719644b3
#
_entry.id   fd3d2d7a9679f1ee105620e9719644b3
#
_cell.length_a   1.000
_cell.length_b   1.000
_cell.length_c   1.000
_cell.angle_alpha   90.00
_cell.angle_beta   90.00
_cell.angle_gamma   90.00
#
_symmetry.space_group_name_H-M   'P 1'
#
loop_
_entity.id
_entity.type
_entity.pdbx_description
1 polymer ?
#
loop_
_entity_poly.entity_id
_entity_poly.type
_entity_poly.pdbx_seq_one_letter_code
_entity_poly.pdbx_strand_id
1 'polypeptide(L)'
;SYAWNPDQYDSDKAWKDAMKAVLPSAAKELEIFATHNSDLGANGHGYRREESVALKPVAEKFLNEYLNKGTYQVEDFLTLLDTFMLMQEAADILMTNTENPALIAEMKPWLIQHKLMGELGSAVLALTNAYQLEKQEGFLRKYKHVKALQQQMFDVDQTYNQNPYQPGVKTAGLVIKPLIDKTFAKVVDMYNQKYNATLDAKSDYMPHTLTSDVNQIKNIPLR
;
A
#
# COMPACT_ATOMS: atom_id res chain seq x y z
N SER A 1 25.20 -1.38 -20.55
CA SER A 1 26.03 -0.17 -20.68
C SER A 1 25.22 1.12 -20.94
N TYR A 2 24.02 1.21 -20.44
CA TYR A 2 23.15 2.40 -20.61
C TYR A 2 23.70 3.66 -19.92
N ALA A 3 24.51 3.50 -18.89
CA ALA A 3 24.98 4.60 -18.06
C ALA A 3 26.11 5.47 -18.70
N TRP A 4 26.68 5.04 -19.83
CA TRP A 4 27.84 5.71 -20.42
C TRP A 4 27.51 6.60 -21.61
N ASN A 5 26.28 6.59 -22.11
CA ASN A 5 25.85 7.46 -23.19
C ASN A 5 24.55 8.17 -22.79
N PRO A 6 24.63 9.38 -22.23
CA PRO A 6 23.47 10.13 -21.75
C PRO A 6 22.46 10.46 -22.85
N ASP A 7 22.92 10.58 -24.10
CA ASP A 7 22.04 10.90 -25.24
C ASP A 7 21.20 9.70 -25.72
N GLN A 8 21.53 8.48 -25.25
CA GLN A 8 20.84 7.24 -25.58
C GLN A 8 20.25 6.54 -24.34
N TYR A 9 20.32 7.19 -23.18
CA TYR A 9 19.82 6.62 -21.95
C TYR A 9 18.29 6.65 -21.92
N ASP A 10 17.70 5.47 -22.02
CA ASP A 10 16.27 5.23 -21.80
C ASP A 10 16.09 4.57 -20.43
N SER A 11 15.64 5.38 -19.45
CA SER A 11 15.46 4.95 -18.07
C SER A 11 14.42 3.83 -17.95
N ASP A 12 13.36 3.87 -18.75
CA ASP A 12 12.28 2.91 -18.69
C ASP A 12 12.69 1.56 -19.27
N LYS A 13 13.44 1.59 -20.38
CA LYS A 13 14.01 0.38 -20.94
C LYS A 13 15.03 -0.24 -19.98
N ALA A 14 15.92 0.57 -19.41
CA ALA A 14 16.92 0.09 -18.45
C ALA A 14 16.27 -0.56 -17.22
N TRP A 15 15.18 0.02 -16.72
CA TRP A 15 14.40 -0.52 -15.61
C TRP A 15 13.74 -1.85 -15.97
N LYS A 16 13.06 -1.92 -17.10
CA LYS A 16 12.43 -3.17 -17.61
C LYS A 16 13.45 -4.27 -17.84
N ASP A 17 14.60 -3.94 -18.41
CA ASP A 17 15.69 -4.89 -18.62
C ASP A 17 16.28 -5.38 -17.29
N ALA A 18 16.39 -4.50 -16.29
CA ALA A 18 16.81 -4.89 -14.95
C ALA A 18 15.82 -5.85 -14.27
N MET A 19 14.51 -5.58 -14.34
CA MET A 19 13.49 -6.49 -13.79
C MET A 19 13.54 -7.87 -14.47
N LYS A 20 13.70 -7.90 -15.79
CA LYS A 20 13.87 -9.15 -16.56
C LYS A 20 15.16 -9.90 -16.21
N ALA A 21 16.23 -9.19 -15.92
CA ALA A 21 17.49 -9.82 -15.53
C ALA A 21 17.44 -10.42 -14.12
N VAL A 22 16.65 -9.83 -13.21
CA VAL A 22 16.53 -10.26 -11.82
C VAL A 22 15.53 -11.41 -11.65
N LEU A 23 14.38 -11.33 -12.32
CA LEU A 23 13.29 -12.30 -12.21
C LEU A 23 12.53 -12.43 -13.55
N PRO A 24 13.10 -13.13 -14.55
CA PRO A 24 12.54 -13.22 -15.89
C PRO A 24 11.08 -13.69 -15.95
N SER A 25 10.71 -14.69 -15.15
CA SER A 25 9.38 -15.30 -15.14
C SER A 25 8.29 -14.40 -14.52
N ALA A 26 8.66 -13.40 -13.72
CA ALA A 26 7.73 -12.49 -13.05
C ALA A 26 8.23 -11.03 -13.10
N ALA A 27 8.87 -10.64 -14.21
CA ALA A 27 9.44 -9.31 -14.38
C ALA A 27 8.39 -8.19 -14.31
N LYS A 28 7.18 -8.44 -14.84
CA LYS A 28 6.07 -7.49 -14.80
C LYS A 28 5.58 -7.27 -13.37
N GLU A 29 5.43 -8.32 -12.60
CA GLU A 29 4.97 -8.28 -11.22
C GLU A 29 6.01 -7.62 -10.32
N LEU A 30 7.29 -7.89 -10.56
CA LEU A 30 8.40 -7.22 -9.90
C LEU A 30 8.42 -5.71 -10.22
N GLU A 31 8.10 -5.34 -11.46
CA GLU A 31 7.96 -3.94 -11.87
C GLU A 31 6.78 -3.26 -11.15
N ILE A 32 5.61 -3.90 -11.09
CA ILE A 32 4.43 -3.40 -10.38
C ILE A 32 4.77 -3.20 -8.89
N PHE A 33 5.35 -4.21 -8.25
CA PHE A 33 5.75 -4.12 -6.85
C PHE A 33 6.74 -2.98 -6.61
N ALA A 34 7.80 -2.88 -7.41
CA ALA A 34 8.83 -1.86 -7.24
C ALA A 34 8.27 -0.45 -7.48
N THR A 35 7.39 -0.27 -8.46
CA THR A 35 6.73 1.01 -8.76
C THR A 35 5.83 1.43 -7.62
N HIS A 36 4.89 0.59 -7.19
CA HIS A 36 3.97 0.92 -6.13
C HIS A 36 4.66 1.05 -4.76
N ASN A 37 5.70 0.24 -4.50
CA ASN A 37 6.46 0.35 -3.28
C ASN A 37 7.27 1.66 -3.21
N SER A 38 7.80 2.15 -4.33
CA SER A 38 8.47 3.45 -4.39
C SER A 38 7.51 4.62 -4.20
N ASP A 39 6.28 4.51 -4.70
CA ASP A 39 5.22 5.51 -4.50
C ASP A 39 4.66 5.50 -3.07
N LEU A 40 4.72 4.36 -2.40
CA LEU A 40 4.39 4.22 -0.99
C LEU A 40 5.51 4.74 -0.07
N GLY A 41 6.74 4.79 -0.58
CA GLY A 41 7.91 5.32 0.12
C GLY A 41 7.89 6.85 0.21
N ALA A 42 8.13 7.38 1.40
CA ALA A 42 7.90 8.79 1.74
C ALA A 42 8.84 9.80 1.07
N ASN A 43 9.91 9.40 0.40
CA ASN A 43 11.03 10.30 0.14
C ASN A 43 11.28 10.70 -1.32
N GLY A 44 10.35 10.50 -2.25
CA GLY A 44 10.36 11.16 -3.55
C GLY A 44 11.55 10.86 -4.48
N HIS A 45 12.45 9.96 -4.09
CA HIS A 45 13.60 9.55 -4.89
C HIS A 45 13.37 8.26 -5.69
N GLY A 46 12.16 7.70 -5.64
CA GLY A 46 11.77 6.61 -6.51
C GLY A 46 11.65 7.12 -7.95
N TYR A 47 12.22 6.40 -8.89
CA TYR A 47 12.08 6.66 -10.31
C TYR A 47 10.61 6.72 -10.67
N ARG A 48 10.10 7.92 -10.97
CA ARG A 48 8.74 8.10 -11.47
C ARG A 48 8.72 7.70 -12.94
N ARG A 49 7.89 6.74 -13.26
CA ARG A 49 7.57 6.43 -14.65
C ARG A 49 6.39 7.25 -15.09
N GLU A 50 6.48 7.86 -16.25
CA GLU A 50 5.37 8.58 -16.87
C GLU A 50 4.19 7.67 -17.21
N GLU A 51 4.44 6.38 -17.46
CA GLU A 51 3.44 5.38 -17.85
C GLU A 51 2.83 4.57 -16.70
N SER A 52 3.42 4.60 -15.52
CA SER A 52 2.84 3.90 -14.36
C SER A 52 1.87 4.85 -13.66
N VAL A 53 0.64 4.40 -13.50
CA VAL A 53 -0.33 5.09 -12.66
C VAL A 53 0.20 5.04 -11.23
N ALA A 54 0.83 6.11 -10.81
CA ALA A 54 1.32 6.24 -9.46
C ALA A 54 0.13 6.10 -8.50
N LEU A 55 0.17 5.12 -7.61
CA LEU A 55 -0.93 4.84 -6.69
C LEU A 55 -1.27 6.08 -5.84
N LYS A 56 -0.26 6.83 -5.41
CA LYS A 56 -0.43 7.99 -4.56
C LYS A 56 -1.32 9.08 -5.17
N PRO A 57 -1.06 9.60 -6.39
CA PRO A 57 -1.92 10.64 -6.98
C PRO A 57 -3.37 10.18 -7.17
N VAL A 58 -3.59 8.94 -7.59
CA VAL A 58 -4.92 8.37 -7.77
C VAL A 58 -5.65 8.27 -6.44
N ALA A 59 -4.98 7.74 -5.41
CA ALA A 59 -5.54 7.62 -4.09
C ALA A 59 -5.80 8.99 -3.45
N GLU A 60 -4.87 9.93 -3.57
CA GLU A 60 -5.05 11.29 -3.04
C GLU A 60 -6.25 11.98 -3.68
N LYS A 61 -6.40 11.90 -5.00
CA LYS A 61 -7.55 12.48 -5.70
C LYS A 61 -8.86 11.86 -5.18
N PHE A 62 -9.00 10.55 -5.28
CA PHE A 62 -10.22 9.84 -4.90
C PHE A 62 -10.56 10.03 -3.41
N LEU A 63 -9.60 9.73 -2.53
CA LEU A 63 -9.85 9.73 -1.10
C LEU A 63 -10.08 11.14 -0.56
N ASN A 64 -9.39 12.16 -1.09
CA ASN A 64 -9.64 13.55 -0.72
C ASN A 64 -11.02 14.04 -1.21
N GLU A 65 -11.44 13.67 -2.41
CA GLU A 65 -12.79 13.98 -2.87
C GLU A 65 -13.85 13.33 -1.99
N TYR A 66 -13.68 12.04 -1.66
CA TYR A 66 -14.60 11.34 -0.78
C TYR A 66 -14.64 11.95 0.63
N LEU A 67 -13.49 12.31 1.20
CA LEU A 67 -13.39 12.94 2.52
C LEU A 67 -14.11 14.28 2.57
N ASN A 68 -14.01 15.08 1.49
CA ASN A 68 -14.61 16.42 1.45
C ASN A 68 -16.10 16.39 1.07
N LYS A 69 -16.50 15.56 0.11
CA LYS A 69 -17.85 15.55 -0.47
C LYS A 69 -18.72 14.40 0.02
N GLY A 70 -18.12 13.30 0.53
CA GLY A 70 -18.82 12.05 0.87
C GLY A 70 -19.30 11.25 -0.35
N THR A 71 -18.90 11.66 -1.55
CA THR A 71 -19.24 11.02 -2.83
C THR A 71 -17.98 10.88 -3.69
N TYR A 72 -18.03 10.04 -4.72
CA TYR A 72 -16.91 9.81 -5.64
C TYR A 72 -17.38 9.60 -7.07
N GLN A 73 -16.47 9.78 -8.02
CA GLN A 73 -16.68 9.41 -9.42
C GLN A 73 -16.41 7.93 -9.61
N VAL A 74 -17.24 7.26 -10.43
CA VAL A 74 -17.15 5.81 -10.64
C VAL A 74 -15.81 5.45 -11.29
N GLU A 75 -15.33 6.25 -12.22
CA GLU A 75 -14.06 6.04 -12.92
C GLU A 75 -12.87 6.07 -11.95
N ASP A 76 -12.83 7.03 -11.05
CA ASP A 76 -11.76 7.14 -10.04
C ASP A 76 -11.81 5.96 -9.05
N PHE A 77 -13.02 5.52 -8.69
CA PHE A 77 -13.22 4.32 -7.86
C PHE A 77 -12.68 3.07 -8.54
N LEU A 78 -13.04 2.83 -9.80
CA LEU A 78 -12.60 1.65 -10.54
C LEU A 78 -11.08 1.66 -10.74
N THR A 79 -10.50 2.80 -11.12
CA THR A 79 -9.05 2.96 -11.30
C THR A 79 -8.30 2.62 -10.02
N LEU A 80 -8.78 3.11 -8.89
CA LEU A 80 -8.13 2.83 -7.60
C LEU A 80 -8.33 1.37 -7.16
N LEU A 81 -9.51 0.81 -7.40
CA LEU A 81 -9.78 -0.61 -7.11
C LEU A 81 -8.87 -1.52 -7.94
N ASP A 82 -8.76 -1.29 -9.24
CA ASP A 82 -7.88 -2.05 -10.13
C ASP A 82 -6.42 -1.95 -9.68
N THR A 83 -5.97 -0.76 -9.26
CA THR A 83 -4.62 -0.57 -8.74
C THR A 83 -4.38 -1.41 -7.48
N PHE A 84 -5.31 -1.41 -6.53
CA PHE A 84 -5.20 -2.25 -5.34
C PHE A 84 -5.24 -3.75 -5.64
N MET A 85 -6.03 -4.16 -6.63
CA MET A 85 -6.07 -5.56 -7.08
C MET A 85 -4.75 -5.97 -7.74
N LEU A 86 -4.16 -5.13 -8.58
CA LEU A 86 -2.84 -5.37 -9.16
C LEU A 86 -1.74 -5.51 -8.12
N MET A 87 -1.80 -4.73 -7.03
CA MET A 87 -0.87 -4.88 -5.91
C MET A 87 -0.96 -6.27 -5.25
N GLN A 88 -2.17 -6.76 -5.03
CA GLN A 88 -2.42 -8.07 -4.44
C GLN A 88 -1.90 -9.18 -5.34
N GLU A 89 -2.29 -9.14 -6.62
CA GLU A 89 -1.93 -10.14 -7.62
C GLU A 89 -0.40 -10.21 -7.82
N ALA A 90 0.25 -9.06 -7.99
CA ALA A 90 1.70 -9.01 -8.14
C ALA A 90 2.42 -9.59 -6.91
N ALA A 91 1.97 -9.28 -5.70
CA ALA A 91 2.55 -9.83 -4.49
C ALA A 91 2.35 -11.35 -4.39
N ASP A 92 1.17 -11.87 -4.74
CA ASP A 92 0.90 -13.32 -4.71
C ASP A 92 1.75 -14.09 -5.73
N ILE A 93 1.88 -13.58 -6.96
CA ILE A 93 2.73 -14.18 -7.99
C ILE A 93 4.19 -14.18 -7.55
N LEU A 94 4.69 -13.07 -7.01
CA LEU A 94 6.06 -12.98 -6.52
C LEU A 94 6.31 -13.92 -5.35
N MET A 95 5.41 -13.98 -4.35
CA MET A 95 5.57 -14.86 -3.18
C MET A 95 5.58 -16.35 -3.54
N THR A 96 4.97 -16.74 -4.63
CA THR A 96 4.93 -18.13 -5.11
C THR A 96 6.02 -18.44 -6.14
N ASN A 97 6.82 -17.45 -6.54
CA ASN A 97 7.87 -17.61 -7.52
C ASN A 97 9.04 -18.45 -6.96
N THR A 98 9.48 -19.44 -7.75
CA THR A 98 10.56 -20.38 -7.38
C THR A 98 11.86 -20.16 -8.14
N GLU A 99 11.91 -19.19 -9.05
CA GLU A 99 13.07 -18.93 -9.90
C GLU A 99 14.26 -18.37 -9.11
N ASN A 100 13.96 -17.47 -8.16
CA ASN A 100 14.97 -16.88 -7.27
C ASN A 100 14.48 -16.89 -5.80
N PRO A 101 14.51 -18.06 -5.15
CA PRO A 101 13.95 -18.20 -3.80
C PRO A 101 14.65 -17.36 -2.74
N ALA A 102 15.94 -17.06 -2.92
CA ALA A 102 16.69 -16.21 -1.99
C ALA A 102 16.19 -14.76 -2.05
N LEU A 103 15.98 -14.22 -3.24
CA LEU A 103 15.41 -12.89 -3.44
C LEU A 103 13.98 -12.80 -2.86
N ILE A 104 13.16 -13.81 -3.17
CA ILE A 104 11.77 -13.82 -2.67
C ILE A 104 11.73 -13.91 -1.15
N ALA A 105 12.60 -14.71 -0.53
CA ALA A 105 12.70 -14.79 0.93
C ALA A 105 13.10 -13.44 1.57
N GLU A 106 14.02 -12.73 0.95
CA GLU A 106 14.43 -11.39 1.39
C GLU A 106 13.30 -10.37 1.23
N MET A 107 12.57 -10.41 0.10
CA MET A 107 11.47 -9.48 -0.20
C MET A 107 10.18 -9.80 0.58
N LYS A 108 10.04 -10.99 1.13
CA LYS A 108 8.77 -11.50 1.69
C LYS A 108 8.08 -10.54 2.67
N PRO A 109 8.74 -9.87 3.63
CA PRO A 109 8.07 -8.93 4.51
C PRO A 109 7.39 -7.78 3.76
N TRP A 110 8.08 -7.23 2.76
CA TRP A 110 7.52 -6.15 1.93
C TRP A 110 6.39 -6.61 1.01
N LEU A 111 6.50 -7.83 0.46
CA LEU A 111 5.46 -8.43 -0.35
C LEU A 111 4.18 -8.64 0.46
N ILE A 112 4.30 -9.13 1.70
CA ILE A 112 3.16 -9.29 2.61
C ILE A 112 2.50 -7.94 2.91
N GLN A 113 3.30 -6.92 3.24
CA GLN A 113 2.76 -5.58 3.50
C GLN A 113 2.10 -4.97 2.26
N HIS A 114 2.72 -5.15 1.09
CA HIS A 114 2.18 -4.68 -0.18
C HIS A 114 0.82 -5.32 -0.50
N LYS A 115 0.72 -6.63 -0.32
CA LYS A 115 -0.54 -7.37 -0.47
C LYS A 115 -1.61 -6.85 0.50
N LEU A 116 -1.29 -6.79 1.79
CA LEU A 116 -2.23 -6.32 2.81
C LEU A 116 -2.68 -4.87 2.58
N MET A 117 -1.80 -4.01 2.05
CA MET A 117 -2.19 -2.65 1.67
C MET A 117 -3.21 -2.64 0.53
N GLY A 118 -3.01 -3.46 -0.49
CA GLY A 118 -3.97 -3.65 -1.56
C GLY A 118 -5.31 -4.20 -1.06
N GLU A 119 -5.27 -5.22 -0.19
CA GLU A 119 -6.46 -5.80 0.44
C GLU A 119 -7.21 -4.77 1.30
N LEU A 120 -6.51 -4.02 2.15
CA LEU A 120 -7.10 -2.99 2.99
C LEU A 120 -7.73 -1.87 2.16
N GLY A 121 -7.02 -1.38 1.14
CA GLY A 121 -7.53 -0.37 0.22
C GLY A 121 -8.81 -0.83 -0.48
N SER A 122 -8.80 -2.02 -1.06
CA SER A 122 -9.97 -2.64 -1.71
C SER A 122 -11.14 -2.81 -0.73
N ALA A 123 -10.86 -3.25 0.50
CA ALA A 123 -11.90 -3.44 1.52
C ALA A 123 -12.53 -2.12 1.96
N VAL A 124 -11.74 -1.04 2.11
CA VAL A 124 -12.27 0.28 2.45
C VAL A 124 -13.09 0.86 1.28
N LEU A 125 -12.65 0.69 0.03
CA LEU A 125 -13.45 1.06 -1.14
C LEU A 125 -14.78 0.29 -1.17
N ALA A 126 -14.76 -1.02 -0.91
CA ALA A 126 -15.97 -1.83 -0.83
C ALA A 126 -16.91 -1.41 0.31
N LEU A 127 -16.34 -0.91 1.42
CA LEU A 127 -17.11 -0.36 2.55
C LEU A 127 -17.80 0.96 2.15
N THR A 128 -17.08 1.88 1.49
CA THR A 128 -17.66 3.13 0.98
C THR A 128 -18.82 2.86 0.02
N ASN A 129 -18.61 1.92 -0.91
CA ASN A 129 -19.66 1.52 -1.85
C ASN A 129 -20.88 0.90 -1.16
N ALA A 130 -20.69 0.05 -0.13
CA ALA A 130 -21.79 -0.53 0.63
C ALA A 130 -22.60 0.54 1.38
N TYR A 131 -21.94 1.59 1.88
CA TYR A 131 -22.62 2.74 2.48
C TYR A 131 -23.46 3.52 1.45
N GLN A 132 -22.90 3.79 0.28
CA GLN A 132 -23.57 4.48 -0.82
C GLN A 132 -24.83 3.73 -1.29
N LEU A 133 -24.76 2.41 -1.35
CA LEU A 133 -25.85 1.52 -1.76
C LEU A 133 -26.86 1.23 -0.62
N GLU A 134 -26.68 1.83 0.55
CA GLU A 134 -27.56 1.67 1.73
C GLU A 134 -27.76 0.23 2.21
N LYS A 135 -26.77 -0.65 1.97
CA LYS A 135 -26.82 -2.07 2.35
C LYS A 135 -26.24 -2.29 3.75
N GLN A 136 -27.07 -2.15 4.80
CA GLN A 136 -26.62 -2.24 6.19
C GLN A 136 -25.88 -3.55 6.53
N GLU A 137 -26.45 -4.72 6.21
CA GLU A 137 -25.77 -6.01 6.46
C GLU A 137 -24.46 -6.12 5.67
N GLY A 138 -24.47 -5.68 4.43
CA GLY A 138 -23.28 -5.61 3.58
C GLY A 138 -22.20 -4.71 4.18
N PHE A 139 -22.60 -3.56 4.71
CA PHE A 139 -21.72 -2.62 5.39
C PHE A 139 -21.07 -3.25 6.63
N LEU A 140 -21.85 -3.83 7.53
CA LEU A 140 -21.36 -4.44 8.76
C LEU A 140 -20.38 -5.60 8.50
N ARG A 141 -20.68 -6.43 7.48
CA ARG A 141 -19.74 -7.49 7.08
C ARG A 141 -18.41 -6.94 6.58
N LYS A 142 -18.45 -5.89 5.74
CA LYS A 142 -17.25 -5.24 5.20
C LYS A 142 -16.50 -4.48 6.29
N TYR A 143 -17.18 -3.83 7.21
CA TYR A 143 -16.57 -3.21 8.39
C TYR A 143 -15.74 -4.22 9.19
N LYS A 144 -16.33 -5.39 9.51
CA LYS A 144 -15.61 -6.46 10.22
C LYS A 144 -14.37 -6.93 9.44
N HIS A 145 -14.49 -7.01 8.12
CA HIS A 145 -13.36 -7.40 7.27
C HIS A 145 -12.23 -6.35 7.29
N VAL A 146 -12.55 -5.06 7.19
CA VAL A 146 -11.55 -3.98 7.32
C VAL A 146 -10.86 -4.06 8.68
N LYS A 147 -11.61 -4.23 9.79
CA LYS A 147 -11.01 -4.36 11.13
C LYS A 147 -10.07 -5.57 11.22
N ALA A 148 -10.42 -6.70 10.61
CA ALA A 148 -9.56 -7.88 10.56
C ALA A 148 -8.26 -7.62 9.78
N LEU A 149 -8.32 -6.92 8.64
CA LEU A 149 -7.14 -6.54 7.86
C LEU A 149 -6.25 -5.54 8.62
N GLN A 150 -6.83 -4.58 9.32
CA GLN A 150 -6.08 -3.66 10.19
C GLN A 150 -5.33 -4.42 11.28
N GLN A 151 -5.96 -5.42 11.90
CA GLN A 151 -5.30 -6.28 12.87
C GLN A 151 -4.16 -7.10 12.25
N GLN A 152 -4.37 -7.68 11.06
CA GLN A 152 -3.31 -8.41 10.36
C GLN A 152 -2.12 -7.51 10.02
N MET A 153 -2.36 -6.29 9.58
CA MET A 153 -1.28 -5.32 9.33
C MET A 153 -0.51 -4.99 10.61
N PHE A 154 -1.21 -4.83 11.73
CA PHE A 154 -0.56 -4.63 13.03
C PHE A 154 0.30 -5.84 13.42
N ASP A 155 -0.21 -7.06 13.27
CA ASP A 155 0.51 -8.29 13.61
C ASP A 155 1.76 -8.47 12.74
N VAL A 156 1.67 -8.16 11.44
CA VAL A 156 2.81 -8.16 10.52
C VAL A 156 3.84 -7.11 10.92
N ASP A 157 3.39 -5.90 11.25
CA ASP A 157 4.27 -4.83 11.73
C ASP A 157 5.00 -5.24 13.01
N GLN A 158 4.28 -5.81 13.98
CA GLN A 158 4.90 -6.31 15.22
C GLN A 158 5.92 -7.42 14.95
N THR A 159 5.64 -8.29 13.98
CA THR A 159 6.53 -9.42 13.64
C THR A 159 7.83 -8.96 12.99
N TYR A 160 7.75 -8.04 12.02
CA TYR A 160 8.89 -7.66 11.18
C TYR A 160 9.61 -6.40 11.65
N ASN A 161 8.95 -5.50 12.37
CA ASN A 161 9.55 -4.24 12.85
C ASN A 161 10.23 -4.35 14.21
N GLN A 162 10.22 -5.51 14.85
CA GLN A 162 11.02 -5.75 16.04
C GLN A 162 12.52 -5.85 15.74
N ASN A 163 12.91 -6.03 14.48
CA ASN A 163 14.30 -6.07 14.08
C ASN A 163 14.79 -4.65 13.71
N PRO A 164 15.65 -4.02 14.54
CA PRO A 164 16.19 -2.69 14.28
C PRO A 164 17.06 -2.62 13.03
N TYR A 165 17.47 -3.77 12.48
CA TYR A 165 18.32 -3.87 11.29
C TYR A 165 17.56 -4.03 9.97
N GLN A 166 16.21 -3.98 10.01
CA GLN A 166 15.38 -3.99 8.81
C GLN A 166 14.55 -2.68 8.68
N PRO A 167 15.22 -1.53 8.49
CA PRO A 167 14.51 -0.24 8.47
C PRO A 167 13.54 -0.08 7.30
N GLY A 168 13.69 -0.87 6.23
CA GLY A 168 12.90 -0.75 5.01
C GLY A 168 11.44 -1.17 5.15
N VAL A 169 11.13 -2.11 6.03
CA VAL A 169 9.75 -2.63 6.19
C VAL A 169 8.82 -1.57 6.77
N LYS A 170 9.36 -0.61 7.53
CA LYS A 170 8.58 0.47 8.16
C LYS A 170 8.06 1.53 7.19
N THR A 171 8.54 1.58 5.97
CA THR A 171 8.21 2.64 5.00
C THR A 171 7.10 2.25 4.02
N ALA A 172 6.85 0.96 3.83
CA ALA A 172 5.79 0.51 2.95
C ALA A 172 4.42 0.95 3.49
N GLY A 173 3.67 1.70 2.70
CA GLY A 173 2.32 2.12 3.04
C GLY A 173 2.18 3.43 3.83
N LEU A 174 3.27 4.09 4.23
CA LEU A 174 3.21 5.32 5.03
C LEU A 174 2.46 6.47 4.36
N VAL A 175 2.44 6.54 3.03
CA VAL A 175 1.84 7.66 2.30
C VAL A 175 0.34 7.49 2.11
N ILE A 176 -0.12 6.29 1.77
CA ILE A 176 -1.51 6.00 1.43
C ILE A 176 -2.32 5.55 2.64
N LYS A 177 -1.69 4.82 3.56
CA LYS A 177 -2.38 4.30 4.74
C LYS A 177 -3.13 5.38 5.53
N PRO A 178 -2.57 6.57 5.82
CA PRO A 178 -3.32 7.63 6.50
C PRO A 178 -4.56 8.09 5.74
N LEU A 179 -4.55 8.08 4.40
CA LEU A 179 -5.72 8.43 3.59
C LEU A 179 -6.78 7.32 3.66
N ILE A 180 -6.36 6.06 3.58
CA ILE A 180 -7.25 4.90 3.73
C ILE A 180 -7.90 4.90 5.12
N ASP A 181 -7.12 5.13 6.18
CA ASP A 181 -7.62 5.20 7.55
C ASP A 181 -8.60 6.36 7.77
N LYS A 182 -8.30 7.54 7.22
CA LYS A 182 -9.23 8.68 7.26
C LYS A 182 -10.52 8.40 6.52
N THR A 183 -10.44 7.71 5.38
CA THR A 183 -11.63 7.32 4.61
C THR A 183 -12.46 6.30 5.36
N PHE A 184 -11.82 5.30 5.97
CA PHE A 184 -12.47 4.35 6.85
C PHE A 184 -13.20 5.05 8.00
N ALA A 185 -12.50 5.90 8.75
CA ALA A 185 -13.10 6.67 9.85
C ALA A 185 -14.30 7.49 9.37
N LYS A 186 -14.14 8.23 8.27
CA LYS A 186 -15.23 9.05 7.69
C LYS A 186 -16.47 8.23 7.38
N VAL A 187 -16.33 7.10 6.69
CA VAL A 187 -17.50 6.29 6.30
C VAL A 187 -18.17 5.62 7.51
N VAL A 188 -17.38 5.22 8.52
CA VAL A 188 -17.91 4.67 9.77
C VAL A 188 -18.66 5.73 10.56
N ASP A 189 -18.15 6.95 10.67
CA ASP A 189 -18.83 8.06 11.33
C ASP A 189 -20.13 8.44 10.62
N MET A 190 -20.14 8.47 9.29
CA MET A 190 -21.36 8.70 8.50
C MET A 190 -22.39 7.60 8.75
N TYR A 191 -21.96 6.33 8.83
CA TYR A 191 -22.84 5.21 9.15
C TYR A 191 -23.41 5.34 10.57
N ASN A 192 -22.56 5.63 11.57
CA ASN A 192 -22.97 5.81 12.95
C ASN A 192 -24.03 6.92 13.09
N GLN A 193 -23.81 8.05 12.42
CA GLN A 193 -24.76 9.17 12.42
C GLN A 193 -26.09 8.79 11.76
N LYS A 194 -26.05 8.12 10.60
CA LYS A 194 -27.25 7.75 9.84
C LYS A 194 -28.12 6.72 10.55
N TYR A 195 -27.49 5.74 11.20
CA TYR A 195 -28.19 4.58 11.78
C TYR A 195 -28.16 4.54 13.31
N ASN A 196 -27.74 5.64 13.96
CA ASN A 196 -27.57 5.71 15.42
C ASN A 196 -26.76 4.52 15.98
N ALA A 197 -25.69 4.15 15.28
CA ALA A 197 -24.80 3.05 15.65
C ALA A 197 -23.56 3.59 16.41
N THR A 198 -22.78 2.66 17.00
CA THR A 198 -21.58 2.98 17.80
C THR A 198 -20.37 2.15 17.35
N LEU A 199 -20.19 2.00 16.03
CA LEU A 199 -19.05 1.29 15.48
C LEU A 199 -17.76 2.08 15.72
N ASP A 200 -16.70 1.37 16.09
CA ASP A 200 -15.38 1.98 16.29
C ASP A 200 -14.73 2.37 14.96
N ALA A 201 -14.51 3.66 14.76
CA ALA A 201 -13.88 4.23 13.59
C ALA A 201 -12.34 4.28 13.68
N LYS A 202 -11.76 3.87 14.81
CA LYS A 202 -10.30 3.94 15.01
C LYS A 202 -9.61 2.81 14.25
N SER A 203 -8.46 3.15 13.69
CA SER A 203 -7.46 2.19 13.27
C SER A 203 -6.47 1.98 14.41
N ASP A 204 -6.37 0.76 14.93
CA ASP A 204 -5.40 0.43 15.99
C ASP A 204 -3.96 0.37 15.45
N TYR A 205 -3.82 0.37 14.13
CA TYR A 205 -2.53 0.40 13.46
C TYR A 205 -2.05 1.85 13.25
N MET A 206 -1.06 2.24 14.03
CA MET A 206 -0.30 3.47 13.82
C MET A 206 1.04 3.09 13.18
N PRO A 207 1.30 3.47 11.92
CA PRO A 207 2.64 3.25 11.35
C PRO A 207 3.65 3.99 12.22
N HIS A 208 4.72 3.29 12.62
CA HIS A 208 5.82 3.92 13.32
C HIS A 208 6.37 5.06 12.46
N THR A 209 6.25 6.28 12.92
CA THR A 209 6.85 7.42 12.23
C THR A 209 8.36 7.32 12.36
N LEU A 210 9.07 7.54 11.25
CA LEU A 210 10.54 7.54 11.18
C LEU A 210 11.22 8.45 12.24
N THR A 211 10.48 9.39 12.82
CA THR A 211 10.96 10.32 13.84
C THR A 211 11.33 9.67 15.18
N SER A 212 10.72 8.53 15.53
CA SER A 212 11.09 7.82 16.77
C SER A 212 12.38 7.01 16.63
N ASP A 213 12.70 6.53 15.44
CA ASP A 213 13.82 5.62 15.23
C ASP A 213 15.17 6.34 15.03
N VAL A 214 15.14 7.54 14.45
CA VAL A 214 16.37 8.38 14.33
C VAL A 214 16.93 8.77 15.71
N ASN A 215 16.06 8.92 16.72
CA ASN A 215 16.49 9.22 18.07
C ASN A 215 17.02 7.97 18.82
N GLN A 216 16.57 6.77 18.46
CA GLN A 216 17.09 5.53 19.04
C GLN A 216 18.48 5.16 18.47
N ILE A 217 18.72 5.44 17.17
CA ILE A 217 20.03 5.20 16.53
C ILE A 217 21.12 6.11 17.13
N LYS A 218 20.79 7.32 17.55
CA LYS A 218 21.75 8.25 18.20
C LYS A 218 22.26 7.79 19.57
N ASN A 219 21.61 6.83 20.19
CA ASN A 219 21.95 6.34 21.53
C ASN A 219 22.66 4.97 21.54
N ILE A 220 23.08 4.45 20.39
CA ILE A 220 23.90 3.25 20.35
C ILE A 220 25.35 3.65 20.61
N PRO A 221 25.95 3.28 21.73
CA PRO A 221 27.37 3.55 21.97
C PRO A 221 28.19 2.77 20.95
N LEU A 222 28.95 3.48 20.12
CA LEU A 222 29.97 2.90 19.28
C LEU A 222 31.02 2.23 20.20
N ARG A 223 31.04 0.91 20.18
CA ARG A 223 32.12 0.12 20.77
C ARG A 223 33.19 -0.19 19.77
#